data_ba98432beb34e601fce3859fb0440e3a
#
_entry.id   ba98432beb34e601fce3859fb0440e3a
#
_cell.length_a   1.000
_cell.length_b   1.000
_cell.length_c   1.000
_cell.angle_alpha   90.00
_cell.angle_beta   90.00
_cell.angle_gamma   90.00
#
_symmetry.space_group_name_H-M   'P 1'
#
loop_
_entity.id
_entity.type
_entity.pdbx_description
1 polymer ?
#
loop_
_entity_poly.entity_id
_entity_poly.type
_entity_poly.pdbx_seq_one_letter_code
_entity_poly.pdbx_strand_id
1 'polypeptide(L)'
;MKKLYHHLSFIFMNVPNLNKHPNYIIHGFPFLNNIRIRLTSTVTLSLEMKRCNFFISKLCKEGKIIEARKVFDEMSERDVCLWTTMISGYIKGGMIKEARKLFDRSDAEKSVIVWTAMVSGYVKMNQIEEAERLFYEMPIKNVVSWNTMIDGYARNGRTEQALDLFRRMPERNVVSWNTIMTALAHSGRIDDAQRLFDKMRERDVVSWTTMVAGLSKNGRIDDARELFDRMPVRNVVSWNAMIAGYAQNGRLDEALKLFERMPQRDMPSWNTMVTGFIQNGDLTRAEKLFDAMPQKNIITWTAMMTGYVQHGLSEEALKTFNKMQANDGLKPATGTFVTVLGACSDLAGLIEGQQIHQMISKTVFQESTQVVSALINMYSKCGKLHVARKMFDDGLSGHMDLISWNGMIAAYAHHGYGNEAINLFNKMQELGFQANDVTFVGLLTACSHAGLVDEGLKYFDELFKNRYIQVREDHYTCLIDLCGRAGRLKEAFNIIEGLGKEASLSVWGALLAGCNMHGNTDIGKLVADKVLKIEPENAGTYSLLSNMYASVGKWKEAANVRMKMKDKGLKKQPGCSWIEVGNTVQVFVVGDKSHSQSEDLGYLLLDLHTKMKKAEDMPDDDLLVDVEI
;
A
#
# COMPACT_ATOMS: atom_id res chain seq x y z
N MET A 1 9.93 -35.32 -9.31
CA MET A 1 10.29 -36.03 -10.55
C MET A 1 9.19 -36.96 -11.06
N LYS A 2 8.64 -37.92 -10.31
CA LYS A 2 7.53 -38.79 -10.76
C LYS A 2 6.24 -38.03 -11.15
N LYS A 3 5.90 -36.89 -10.53
CA LYS A 3 4.74 -36.08 -10.86
C LYS A 3 4.88 -35.28 -12.18
N LEU A 4 6.11 -34.93 -12.55
CA LEU A 4 6.40 -34.24 -13.84
C LEU A 4 6.22 -35.22 -15.02
N TYR A 5 6.61 -36.47 -14.81
CA TYR A 5 6.47 -37.53 -15.80
C TYR A 5 5.01 -37.86 -16.15
N HIS A 6 4.13 -37.85 -15.14
CA HIS A 6 2.71 -38.06 -15.33
C HIS A 6 1.99 -36.89 -16.03
N HIS A 7 2.45 -35.66 -15.77
CA HIS A 7 1.86 -34.48 -16.45
C HIS A 7 2.27 -34.34 -17.91
N LEU A 8 3.52 -34.71 -18.23
CA LEU A 8 3.99 -34.72 -19.64
C LEU A 8 3.33 -35.85 -20.45
N SER A 9 3.11 -37.03 -19.84
CA SER A 9 2.39 -38.14 -20.48
C SER A 9 0.94 -37.79 -20.83
N PHE A 10 0.27 -37.03 -19.96
CA PHE A 10 -1.14 -36.63 -20.14
C PHE A 10 -1.33 -35.56 -21.23
N ILE A 11 -0.33 -34.73 -21.43
CA ILE A 11 -0.34 -33.68 -22.48
C ILE A 11 -0.07 -34.30 -23.86
N PHE A 12 0.73 -35.38 -23.93
CA PHE A 12 1.01 -36.07 -25.21
C PHE A 12 -0.15 -36.94 -25.70
N MET A 13 -1.07 -37.36 -24.85
CA MET A 13 -2.20 -38.22 -25.25
C MET A 13 -3.42 -37.48 -25.82
N ASN A 14 -3.50 -36.16 -25.67
CA ASN A 14 -4.69 -35.39 -26.09
C ASN A 14 -4.53 -34.49 -27.31
N VAL A 15 -3.60 -34.81 -28.23
CA VAL A 15 -3.53 -34.14 -29.53
C VAL A 15 -4.02 -35.07 -30.64
N PRO A 16 -5.18 -34.83 -31.24
CA PRO A 16 -5.68 -35.66 -32.36
C PRO A 16 -4.78 -35.46 -33.60
N ASN A 17 -4.30 -36.56 -34.15
CA ASN A 17 -3.53 -36.71 -35.42
C ASN A 17 -2.02 -37.02 -35.37
N LEU A 18 -1.57 -37.80 -34.41
CA LEU A 18 -0.18 -38.32 -34.43
C LEU A 18 -0.03 -39.77 -34.97
N ASN A 19 -1.11 -40.41 -35.45
CA ASN A 19 -1.11 -41.83 -35.81
C ASN A 19 -0.84 -42.11 -37.32
N LYS A 20 -0.27 -41.20 -38.08
CA LYS A 20 -0.07 -41.44 -39.53
C LYS A 20 1.38 -41.56 -40.02
N HIS A 21 2.39 -41.60 -39.12
CA HIS A 21 3.77 -41.91 -39.54
C HIS A 21 4.50 -42.83 -38.52
N PRO A 22 4.92 -44.03 -38.92
CA PRO A 22 5.39 -45.09 -38.01
C PRO A 22 6.90 -45.10 -37.76
N ASN A 23 7.60 -43.97 -37.62
CA ASN A 23 9.04 -43.96 -37.39
C ASN A 23 9.53 -42.86 -36.42
N TYR A 24 8.83 -42.63 -35.29
CA TYR A 24 9.37 -41.79 -34.23
C TYR A 24 9.50 -42.57 -32.93
N ILE A 25 10.72 -43.05 -32.66
CA ILE A 25 11.09 -43.58 -31.33
C ILE A 25 11.53 -42.39 -30.48
N ILE A 26 10.68 -41.97 -29.58
CA ILE A 26 11.04 -40.97 -28.56
C ILE A 26 11.69 -41.72 -27.41
N HIS A 27 13.02 -41.70 -27.33
CA HIS A 27 13.74 -42.14 -26.15
C HIS A 27 13.69 -41.05 -25.08
N GLY A 28 13.22 -41.46 -23.90
CA GLY A 28 12.85 -40.59 -22.79
C GLY A 28 13.98 -39.68 -22.31
N PHE A 29 13.58 -38.53 -21.84
CA PHE A 29 14.34 -37.61 -21.05
C PHE A 29 14.92 -38.26 -19.79
N PRO A 30 16.17 -38.51 -19.69
CA PRO A 30 16.94 -38.01 -18.59
C PRO A 30 17.72 -36.86 -19.16
N PHE A 31 16.95 -35.78 -19.21
CA PHE A 31 17.52 -34.50 -19.56
C PHE A 31 18.25 -34.46 -20.89
N LEU A 32 17.46 -34.54 -21.99
CA LEU A 32 17.77 -34.06 -23.34
C LEU A 32 18.98 -34.68 -24.09
N ASN A 33 19.56 -35.77 -23.64
CA ASN A 33 20.70 -36.32 -24.31
C ASN A 33 20.41 -37.27 -25.50
N ASN A 34 19.18 -37.47 -25.92
CA ASN A 34 18.88 -38.37 -27.05
C ASN A 34 17.69 -37.97 -27.91
N ILE A 35 17.57 -36.67 -28.27
CA ILE A 35 16.75 -36.33 -29.42
C ILE A 35 17.65 -36.11 -30.63
N ARG A 36 18.08 -37.22 -31.26
CA ARG A 36 18.64 -37.17 -32.59
C ARG A 36 17.47 -37.16 -33.60
N ILE A 37 16.94 -35.98 -33.80
CA ILE A 37 15.98 -35.76 -34.89
C ILE A 37 16.79 -35.57 -36.17
N ARG A 38 16.68 -36.51 -37.12
CA ARG A 38 17.12 -36.29 -38.50
C ARG A 38 16.18 -35.26 -39.12
N LEU A 39 16.57 -34.00 -39.09
CA LEU A 39 15.87 -32.90 -39.75
C LEU A 39 16.02 -33.03 -41.27
N THR A 40 14.95 -33.35 -41.96
CA THR A 40 14.91 -33.40 -43.42
C THR A 40 14.10 -32.30 -44.05
N SER A 41 13.58 -31.31 -43.29
CA SER A 41 12.92 -30.14 -43.90
C SER A 41 12.85 -28.91 -42.97
N THR A 42 12.92 -27.73 -43.57
CA THR A 42 12.72 -26.42 -42.94
C THR A 42 11.37 -26.27 -42.21
N VAL A 43 10.38 -27.05 -42.60
CA VAL A 43 9.01 -27.06 -42.02
C VAL A 43 9.01 -27.72 -40.63
N THR A 44 9.80 -28.79 -40.43
CA THR A 44 9.92 -29.47 -39.12
C THR A 44 10.64 -28.58 -38.09
N LEU A 45 11.67 -27.86 -38.48
CA LEU A 45 12.41 -26.92 -37.62
C LEU A 45 11.50 -25.78 -37.12
N SER A 46 10.71 -25.20 -38.04
CA SER A 46 9.73 -24.15 -37.69
C SER A 46 8.66 -24.63 -36.70
N LEU A 47 8.23 -25.90 -36.81
CA LEU A 47 7.24 -26.48 -35.90
C LEU A 47 7.82 -26.74 -34.48
N GLU A 48 9.07 -27.17 -34.40
CA GLU A 48 9.78 -27.35 -33.16
C GLU A 48 10.03 -26.01 -32.44
N MET A 49 10.48 -24.99 -33.15
CA MET A 49 10.65 -23.65 -32.59
C MET A 49 9.34 -23.11 -32.01
N LYS A 50 8.21 -23.28 -32.70
CA LYS A 50 6.89 -22.89 -32.17
C LYS A 50 6.49 -23.66 -30.92
N ARG A 51 6.79 -24.97 -30.84
CA ARG A 51 6.52 -25.79 -29.66
C ARG A 51 7.40 -25.39 -28.48
N CYS A 52 8.67 -25.16 -28.69
CA CYS A 52 9.61 -24.69 -27.65
C CYS A 52 9.22 -23.29 -27.16
N ASN A 53 8.83 -22.38 -28.05
CA ASN A 53 8.36 -21.04 -27.69
C ASN A 53 7.08 -21.09 -26.83
N PHE A 54 6.13 -21.96 -27.18
CA PHE A 54 4.94 -22.19 -26.37
C PHE A 54 5.29 -22.72 -24.97
N PHE A 55 6.22 -23.69 -24.89
CA PHE A 55 6.66 -24.30 -23.63
C PHE A 55 7.40 -23.29 -22.74
N ILE A 56 8.35 -22.53 -23.30
CA ILE A 56 9.05 -21.45 -22.59
C ILE A 56 8.05 -20.40 -22.09
N SER A 57 7.11 -19.99 -22.94
CA SER A 57 6.05 -19.04 -22.55
C SER A 57 5.20 -19.56 -21.40
N LYS A 58 4.87 -20.85 -21.38
CA LYS A 58 4.13 -21.50 -20.30
C LYS A 58 4.93 -21.52 -19.00
N LEU A 59 6.19 -21.95 -19.04
CA LEU A 59 7.06 -21.95 -17.86
C LEU A 59 7.26 -20.54 -17.27
N CYS A 60 7.43 -19.53 -18.14
CA CYS A 60 7.51 -18.13 -17.71
C CYS A 60 6.21 -17.64 -17.04
N LYS A 61 5.03 -18.09 -17.52
CA LYS A 61 3.75 -17.76 -16.89
C LYS A 61 3.56 -18.45 -15.54
N GLU A 62 4.12 -19.64 -15.37
CA GLU A 62 4.12 -20.41 -14.12
C GLU A 62 5.19 -19.92 -13.11
N GLY A 63 5.98 -18.88 -13.44
CA GLY A 63 7.06 -18.36 -12.61
C GLY A 63 8.36 -19.21 -12.61
N LYS A 64 8.40 -20.28 -13.41
CA LYS A 64 9.54 -21.22 -13.49
C LYS A 64 10.60 -20.75 -14.49
N ILE A 65 11.15 -19.55 -14.25
CA ILE A 65 12.02 -18.85 -15.21
C ILE A 65 13.35 -19.58 -15.40
N ILE A 66 13.88 -20.20 -14.34
CA ILE A 66 15.14 -20.97 -14.39
C ILE A 66 14.99 -22.20 -15.31
N GLU A 67 13.86 -22.89 -15.22
CA GLU A 67 13.56 -24.04 -16.11
C GLU A 67 13.37 -23.58 -17.54
N ALA A 68 12.66 -22.45 -17.76
CA ALA A 68 12.51 -21.84 -19.08
C ALA A 68 13.87 -21.48 -19.68
N ARG A 69 14.78 -20.94 -18.89
CA ARG A 69 16.15 -20.63 -19.31
C ARG A 69 16.93 -21.86 -19.74
N LYS A 70 16.86 -22.96 -19.02
CA LYS A 70 17.53 -24.22 -19.40
C LYS A 70 17.06 -24.70 -20.77
N VAL A 71 15.74 -24.72 -20.99
CA VAL A 71 15.18 -25.11 -22.30
C VAL A 71 15.65 -24.17 -23.39
N PHE A 72 15.71 -22.86 -23.14
CA PHE A 72 16.21 -21.87 -24.08
C PHE A 72 17.68 -22.09 -24.42
N ASP A 73 18.54 -22.39 -23.43
CA ASP A 73 19.99 -22.59 -23.63
C ASP A 73 20.33 -23.90 -24.35
N GLU A 74 19.49 -24.93 -24.25
CA GLU A 74 19.66 -26.21 -24.93
C GLU A 74 19.30 -26.17 -26.42
N MET A 75 18.65 -25.09 -26.88
CA MET A 75 18.30 -24.94 -28.30
C MET A 75 19.52 -24.55 -29.14
N SER A 76 19.72 -25.25 -30.26
CA SER A 76 20.80 -24.95 -31.22
C SER A 76 20.55 -23.69 -32.05
N GLU A 77 19.29 -23.45 -32.44
CA GLU A 77 18.88 -22.27 -33.18
C GLU A 77 17.79 -21.52 -32.43
N ARG A 78 17.85 -20.20 -32.45
CA ARG A 78 16.92 -19.32 -31.75
C ARG A 78 16.45 -18.22 -32.68
N ASP A 79 15.13 -18.14 -32.87
CA ASP A 79 14.50 -17.05 -33.62
C ASP A 79 14.21 -15.83 -32.72
N VAL A 80 13.80 -14.74 -33.36
CA VAL A 80 13.42 -13.48 -32.68
C VAL A 80 12.29 -13.70 -31.68
N CYS A 81 11.36 -14.63 -31.95
CA CYS A 81 10.25 -14.92 -31.03
C CYS A 81 10.74 -15.55 -29.74
N LEU A 82 11.69 -16.49 -29.81
CA LEU A 82 12.28 -17.15 -28.64
C LEU A 82 13.06 -16.17 -27.76
N TRP A 83 13.90 -15.32 -28.38
CA TRP A 83 14.60 -14.25 -27.68
C TRP A 83 13.62 -13.31 -26.98
N THR A 84 12.59 -12.84 -27.68
CA THR A 84 11.58 -11.93 -27.11
C THR A 84 10.79 -12.60 -25.98
N THR A 85 10.44 -13.88 -26.13
CA THR A 85 9.68 -14.63 -25.10
C THR A 85 10.52 -14.79 -23.83
N MET A 86 11.81 -15.14 -23.96
CA MET A 86 12.67 -15.32 -22.80
C MET A 86 12.99 -13.99 -22.10
N ILE A 87 13.29 -12.93 -22.85
CA ILE A 87 13.50 -11.58 -22.32
C ILE A 87 12.23 -11.10 -21.60
N SER A 88 11.05 -11.26 -22.22
CA SER A 88 9.77 -10.92 -21.61
C SER A 88 9.49 -11.74 -20.33
N GLY A 89 9.93 -13.01 -20.31
CA GLY A 89 9.87 -13.88 -19.14
C GLY A 89 10.68 -13.34 -17.98
N TYR A 90 11.94 -12.95 -18.21
CA TYR A 90 12.78 -12.33 -17.19
C TYR A 90 12.21 -11.00 -16.68
N ILE A 91 11.69 -10.15 -17.59
CA ILE A 91 11.07 -8.87 -17.22
C ILE A 91 9.85 -9.10 -16.32
N LYS A 92 8.98 -10.07 -16.65
CA LYS A 92 7.80 -10.40 -15.83
C LYS A 92 8.19 -10.95 -14.45
N GLY A 93 9.32 -11.66 -14.36
CA GLY A 93 9.86 -12.17 -13.11
C GLY A 93 10.70 -11.18 -12.32
N GLY A 94 10.73 -9.89 -12.72
CA GLY A 94 11.51 -8.87 -12.03
C GLY A 94 13.04 -8.93 -12.25
N MET A 95 13.51 -9.82 -13.12
CA MET A 95 14.95 -10.08 -13.34
C MET A 95 15.50 -9.23 -14.50
N ILE A 96 15.39 -7.91 -14.41
CA ILE A 96 15.76 -7.00 -15.52
C ILE A 96 17.25 -7.08 -15.88
N LYS A 97 18.14 -7.33 -14.91
CA LYS A 97 19.58 -7.49 -15.17
C LYS A 97 19.87 -8.71 -16.04
N GLU A 98 19.19 -9.82 -15.80
CA GLU A 98 19.33 -11.04 -16.61
C GLU A 98 18.71 -10.86 -18.01
N ALA A 99 17.58 -10.14 -18.08
CA ALA A 99 16.99 -9.73 -19.36
C ALA A 99 17.98 -8.90 -20.19
N ARG A 100 18.69 -7.95 -19.56
CA ARG A 100 19.71 -7.12 -20.20
C ARG A 100 20.89 -7.95 -20.71
N LYS A 101 21.44 -8.82 -19.89
CA LYS A 101 22.53 -9.73 -20.31
C LYS A 101 22.12 -10.58 -21.51
N LEU A 102 20.88 -11.04 -21.53
CA LEU A 102 20.36 -11.84 -22.63
C LEU A 102 20.18 -10.99 -23.90
N PHE A 103 19.68 -9.77 -23.76
CA PHE A 103 19.53 -8.80 -24.84
C PHE A 103 20.89 -8.44 -25.45
N ASP A 104 21.93 -8.22 -24.65
CA ASP A 104 23.28 -7.87 -25.12
C ASP A 104 23.95 -9.03 -25.86
N ARG A 105 23.66 -10.29 -25.47
CA ARG A 105 24.15 -11.52 -26.11
C ARG A 105 23.40 -11.92 -27.37
N SER A 106 22.26 -11.29 -27.68
CA SER A 106 21.51 -11.62 -28.88
C SER A 106 22.26 -11.13 -30.11
N ASP A 107 22.95 -12.05 -30.81
CA ASP A 107 23.66 -11.78 -32.08
C ASP A 107 22.72 -11.64 -33.28
N ALA A 108 21.45 -12.00 -33.12
CA ALA A 108 20.42 -11.74 -34.11
C ALA A 108 20.25 -10.22 -34.30
N GLU A 109 20.08 -9.76 -35.53
CA GLU A 109 19.63 -8.39 -35.82
C GLU A 109 18.51 -8.03 -34.85
N LYS A 110 18.83 -7.21 -33.85
CA LYS A 110 17.92 -6.88 -32.74
C LYS A 110 16.68 -6.25 -33.36
N SER A 111 15.62 -7.06 -33.52
CA SER A 111 14.37 -6.57 -34.11
C SER A 111 13.77 -5.47 -33.25
N VAL A 112 13.00 -4.59 -33.84
CA VAL A 112 12.24 -3.52 -33.14
C VAL A 112 11.43 -4.09 -31.96
N ILE A 113 10.97 -5.35 -32.06
CA ILE A 113 10.18 -6.02 -31.02
C ILE A 113 11.03 -6.29 -29.77
N VAL A 114 12.26 -6.78 -29.94
CA VAL A 114 13.18 -7.07 -28.82
C VAL A 114 13.59 -5.77 -28.11
N TRP A 115 13.93 -4.73 -28.87
CA TRP A 115 14.22 -3.41 -28.35
C TRP A 115 13.04 -2.84 -27.54
N THR A 116 11.84 -2.87 -28.13
CA THR A 116 10.62 -2.37 -27.46
C THR A 116 10.30 -3.16 -26.20
N ALA A 117 10.54 -4.49 -26.19
CA ALA A 117 10.35 -5.31 -24.99
C ALA A 117 11.30 -4.88 -23.86
N MET A 118 12.58 -4.61 -24.15
CA MET A 118 13.54 -4.13 -23.15
C MET A 118 13.18 -2.73 -22.63
N VAL A 119 12.85 -1.78 -23.53
CA VAL A 119 12.37 -0.44 -23.13
C VAL A 119 11.15 -0.56 -22.21
N SER A 120 10.16 -1.38 -22.59
CA SER A 120 8.98 -1.64 -21.75
C SER A 120 9.34 -2.28 -20.41
N GLY A 121 10.37 -3.13 -20.37
CA GLY A 121 10.88 -3.74 -19.16
C GLY A 121 11.43 -2.70 -18.19
N TYR A 122 12.31 -1.83 -18.66
CA TYR A 122 12.88 -0.76 -17.84
C TYR A 122 11.84 0.25 -17.36
N VAL A 123 10.87 0.63 -18.22
CA VAL A 123 9.73 1.48 -17.84
C VAL A 123 8.92 0.83 -16.70
N LYS A 124 8.62 -0.47 -16.78
CA LYS A 124 7.88 -1.20 -15.75
C LYS A 124 8.63 -1.29 -14.42
N MET A 125 9.96 -1.34 -14.46
CA MET A 125 10.83 -1.36 -13.28
C MET A 125 11.17 0.03 -12.76
N ASN A 126 10.50 1.06 -13.28
CA ASN A 126 10.73 2.47 -12.93
C ASN A 126 12.18 2.97 -13.14
N GLN A 127 12.89 2.33 -14.09
CA GLN A 127 14.27 2.71 -14.47
C GLN A 127 14.24 3.52 -15.76
N ILE A 128 13.71 4.73 -15.67
CA ILE A 128 13.38 5.55 -16.84
C ILE A 128 14.62 6.01 -17.62
N GLU A 129 15.74 6.26 -16.94
CA GLU A 129 17.01 6.66 -17.55
C GLU A 129 17.58 5.57 -18.48
N GLU A 130 17.53 4.31 -18.04
CA GLU A 130 17.96 3.18 -18.86
C GLU A 130 16.99 2.92 -20.03
N ALA A 131 15.69 3.10 -19.79
CA ALA A 131 14.68 3.02 -20.86
C ALA A 131 14.94 4.09 -21.93
N GLU A 132 15.23 5.32 -21.51
CA GLU A 132 15.54 6.46 -22.37
C GLU A 132 16.79 6.19 -23.21
N ARG A 133 17.90 5.74 -22.56
CA ARG A 133 19.12 5.37 -23.25
C ARG A 133 18.88 4.36 -24.35
N LEU A 134 18.21 3.25 -24.02
CA LEU A 134 17.87 2.21 -24.99
C LEU A 134 16.96 2.72 -26.12
N PHE A 135 15.98 3.55 -25.80
CA PHE A 135 15.09 4.11 -26.79
C PHE A 135 15.86 4.97 -27.82
N TYR A 136 16.83 5.78 -27.37
CA TYR A 136 17.63 6.59 -28.29
C TYR A 136 18.65 5.74 -29.09
N GLU A 137 19.20 4.68 -28.51
CA GLU A 137 20.06 3.72 -29.17
C GLU A 137 19.33 2.87 -30.23
N MET A 138 17.99 2.76 -30.16
CA MET A 138 17.18 1.99 -31.10
C MET A 138 17.40 2.47 -32.54
N PRO A 139 17.87 1.61 -33.47
CA PRO A 139 18.09 1.99 -34.88
C PRO A 139 16.82 2.42 -35.59
N ILE A 140 15.74 1.63 -35.40
CA ILE A 140 14.42 1.87 -35.99
C ILE A 140 13.38 1.91 -34.87
N LYS A 141 12.58 2.96 -34.83
CA LYS A 141 11.52 3.17 -33.85
C LYS A 141 10.15 3.03 -34.53
N ASN A 142 9.26 2.24 -33.93
CA ASN A 142 7.87 2.13 -34.37
C ASN A 142 6.92 2.85 -33.42
N VAL A 143 5.66 2.98 -33.80
CA VAL A 143 4.62 3.64 -32.97
C VAL A 143 4.54 3.05 -31.55
N VAL A 144 4.76 1.73 -31.40
CA VAL A 144 4.70 1.08 -30.09
C VAL A 144 5.85 1.51 -29.19
N SER A 145 7.09 1.60 -29.73
CA SER A 145 8.25 2.05 -28.93
C SER A 145 8.11 3.52 -28.49
N TRP A 146 7.59 4.39 -29.37
CA TRP A 146 7.27 5.77 -29.03
C TRP A 146 6.22 5.85 -27.91
N ASN A 147 5.10 5.14 -28.05
CA ASN A 147 4.04 5.11 -27.05
C ASN A 147 4.52 4.56 -25.70
N THR A 148 5.37 3.51 -25.73
CA THR A 148 5.96 2.94 -24.50
C THR A 148 6.80 3.96 -23.76
N MET A 149 7.60 4.76 -24.48
CA MET A 149 8.44 5.76 -23.85
C MET A 149 7.62 6.97 -23.35
N ILE A 150 6.59 7.39 -24.08
CA ILE A 150 5.64 8.42 -23.66
C ILE A 150 4.94 7.99 -22.35
N ASP A 151 4.44 6.73 -22.27
CA ASP A 151 3.84 6.17 -21.05
C ASP A 151 4.86 6.11 -19.91
N GLY A 152 6.11 5.75 -20.21
CA GLY A 152 7.20 5.72 -19.25
C GLY A 152 7.47 7.09 -18.62
N TYR A 153 7.59 8.13 -19.41
CA TYR A 153 7.75 9.51 -18.90
C TYR A 153 6.53 9.96 -18.11
N ALA A 154 5.32 9.65 -18.60
CA ALA A 154 4.08 10.01 -17.93
C ALA A 154 3.97 9.42 -16.52
N ARG A 155 4.27 8.13 -16.36
CA ARG A 155 4.26 7.43 -15.06
C ARG A 155 5.30 7.96 -14.09
N ASN A 156 6.41 8.50 -14.59
CA ASN A 156 7.46 9.11 -13.78
C ASN A 156 7.27 10.62 -13.55
N GLY A 157 6.08 11.16 -13.86
CA GLY A 157 5.78 12.59 -13.67
C GLY A 157 6.49 13.53 -14.63
N ARG A 158 7.22 13.00 -15.64
CA ARG A 158 7.99 13.79 -16.62
C ARG A 158 7.11 14.20 -17.80
N THR A 159 6.02 14.90 -17.53
CA THR A 159 4.97 15.20 -18.52
C THR A 159 5.48 16.07 -19.68
N GLU A 160 6.41 17.02 -19.45
CA GLU A 160 6.99 17.83 -20.52
C GLU A 160 7.82 16.99 -21.50
N GLN A 161 8.59 16.04 -21.00
CA GLN A 161 9.36 15.12 -21.83
C GLN A 161 8.44 14.20 -22.64
N ALA A 162 7.32 13.74 -22.04
CA ALA A 162 6.29 12.98 -22.75
C ALA A 162 5.67 13.81 -23.90
N LEU A 163 5.37 15.08 -23.68
CA LEU A 163 4.84 16.00 -24.69
C LEU A 163 5.85 16.27 -25.81
N ASP A 164 7.12 16.53 -25.47
CA ASP A 164 8.17 16.73 -26.48
C ASP A 164 8.31 15.48 -27.35
N LEU A 165 8.34 14.30 -26.73
CA LEU A 165 8.43 13.04 -27.46
C LEU A 165 7.22 12.83 -28.38
N PHE A 166 6.01 13.15 -27.90
CA PHE A 166 4.80 13.09 -28.71
C PHE A 166 4.83 14.07 -29.90
N ARG A 167 5.38 15.27 -29.72
CA ARG A 167 5.54 16.27 -30.80
C ARG A 167 6.54 15.79 -31.87
N ARG A 168 7.61 15.11 -31.45
CA ARG A 168 8.67 14.58 -32.34
C ARG A 168 8.28 13.27 -33.03
N MET A 169 7.18 12.63 -32.60
CA MET A 169 6.72 11.36 -33.16
C MET A 169 6.31 11.53 -34.63
N PRO A 170 6.91 10.75 -35.58
CA PRO A 170 6.64 10.91 -37.01
C PRO A 170 5.20 10.60 -37.40
N GLU A 171 4.68 9.49 -36.88
CA GLU A 171 3.32 9.01 -37.12
C GLU A 171 2.60 8.76 -35.80
N ARG A 172 1.39 9.28 -35.67
CA ARG A 172 0.55 9.16 -34.47
C ARG A 172 -0.71 8.39 -34.79
N ASN A 173 -1.01 7.38 -33.97
CA ASN A 173 -2.29 6.68 -34.02
C ASN A 173 -3.17 7.08 -32.83
N VAL A 174 -4.41 6.59 -32.79
CA VAL A 174 -5.36 6.86 -31.70
C VAL A 174 -4.77 6.51 -30.32
N VAL A 175 -3.99 5.43 -30.24
CA VAL A 175 -3.32 5.04 -28.97
C VAL A 175 -2.32 6.10 -28.52
N SER A 176 -1.53 6.69 -29.44
CA SER A 176 -0.57 7.76 -29.11
C SER A 176 -1.27 8.99 -28.50
N TRP A 177 -2.40 9.39 -29.10
CA TRP A 177 -3.22 10.49 -28.60
C TRP A 177 -3.80 10.17 -27.23
N ASN A 178 -4.35 8.96 -27.04
CA ASN A 178 -4.92 8.53 -25.78
C ASN A 178 -3.85 8.48 -24.66
N THR A 179 -2.64 7.99 -24.97
CA THR A 179 -1.53 7.91 -24.00
C THR A 179 -1.13 9.29 -23.50
N ILE A 180 -0.94 10.27 -24.40
CA ILE A 180 -0.54 11.62 -23.97
C ILE A 180 -1.67 12.37 -23.27
N MET A 181 -2.93 12.19 -23.68
CA MET A 181 -4.07 12.75 -22.96
C MET A 181 -4.18 12.20 -21.53
N THR A 182 -3.97 10.89 -21.36
CA THR A 182 -3.91 10.28 -20.02
C THR A 182 -2.80 10.90 -19.17
N ALA A 183 -1.60 11.10 -19.73
CA ALA A 183 -0.47 11.72 -19.05
C ALA A 183 -0.80 13.15 -18.57
N LEU A 184 -1.39 13.96 -19.44
CA LEU A 184 -1.80 15.33 -19.13
C LEU A 184 -2.89 15.39 -18.08
N ALA A 185 -3.90 14.52 -18.16
CA ALA A 185 -4.96 14.44 -17.17
C ALA A 185 -4.43 14.04 -15.78
N HIS A 186 -3.44 13.14 -15.72
CA HIS A 186 -2.81 12.73 -14.46
C HIS A 186 -1.93 13.81 -13.83
N SER A 187 -1.33 14.68 -14.65
CA SER A 187 -0.51 15.81 -14.18
C SER A 187 -1.32 17.09 -13.88
N GLY A 188 -2.65 17.00 -13.88
CA GLY A 188 -3.53 18.15 -13.63
C GLY A 188 -3.71 19.10 -14.84
N ARG A 189 -3.09 18.80 -15.99
CA ARG A 189 -3.14 19.64 -17.20
C ARG A 189 -4.31 19.29 -18.10
N ILE A 190 -5.50 19.29 -17.53
CA ILE A 190 -6.71 18.79 -18.21
C ILE A 190 -7.10 19.66 -19.44
N ASP A 191 -6.83 20.97 -19.40
CA ASP A 191 -7.12 21.85 -20.53
C ASP A 191 -6.23 21.54 -21.76
N ASP A 192 -4.98 21.16 -21.53
CA ASP A 192 -4.11 20.70 -22.62
C ASP A 192 -4.57 19.36 -23.19
N ALA A 193 -5.03 18.45 -22.35
CA ALA A 193 -5.65 17.19 -22.78
C ALA A 193 -6.90 17.45 -23.62
N GLN A 194 -7.75 18.39 -23.21
CA GLN A 194 -8.95 18.79 -23.96
C GLN A 194 -8.58 19.36 -25.33
N ARG A 195 -7.57 20.24 -25.41
CA ARG A 195 -7.08 20.78 -26.70
C ARG A 195 -6.57 19.68 -27.65
N LEU A 196 -5.92 18.65 -27.09
CA LEU A 196 -5.47 17.51 -27.88
C LEU A 196 -6.64 16.66 -28.37
N PHE A 197 -7.62 16.41 -27.49
CA PHE A 197 -8.84 15.70 -27.84
C PHE A 197 -9.58 16.38 -28.99
N ASP A 198 -9.70 17.72 -28.95
CA ASP A 198 -10.38 18.49 -29.99
C ASP A 198 -9.64 18.43 -31.34
N LYS A 199 -8.31 18.29 -31.31
CA LYS A 199 -7.47 18.15 -32.52
C LYS A 199 -7.50 16.73 -33.13
N MET A 200 -8.00 15.72 -32.41
CA MET A 200 -8.10 14.36 -32.93
C MET A 200 -9.08 14.30 -34.10
N ARG A 201 -8.64 13.78 -35.24
CA ARG A 201 -9.50 13.54 -36.42
C ARG A 201 -10.46 12.37 -36.20
N GLU A 202 -9.94 11.30 -35.62
CA GLU A 202 -10.69 10.08 -35.32
C GLU A 202 -10.65 9.83 -33.82
N ARG A 203 -11.81 9.61 -33.22
CA ARG A 203 -11.96 9.33 -31.79
C ARG A 203 -12.67 8.00 -31.61
N ASP A 204 -12.04 7.09 -30.91
CA ASP A 204 -12.66 5.83 -30.50
C ASP A 204 -13.30 5.94 -29.10
N VAL A 205 -13.99 4.90 -28.67
CA VAL A 205 -14.61 4.85 -27.33
C VAL A 205 -13.57 5.06 -26.23
N VAL A 206 -12.32 4.62 -26.46
CA VAL A 206 -11.23 4.79 -25.48
C VAL A 206 -10.85 6.27 -25.35
N SER A 207 -10.77 7.02 -26.46
CA SER A 207 -10.47 8.46 -26.46
C SER A 207 -11.51 9.25 -25.63
N TRP A 208 -12.79 8.98 -25.88
CA TRP A 208 -13.89 9.59 -25.12
C TRP A 208 -13.81 9.23 -23.64
N THR A 209 -13.64 7.93 -23.33
CA THR A 209 -13.56 7.45 -21.94
C THR A 209 -12.36 8.03 -21.21
N THR A 210 -11.20 8.16 -21.86
CA THR A 210 -10.00 8.80 -21.30
C THR A 210 -10.28 10.24 -20.89
N MET A 211 -10.97 11.01 -21.74
CA MET A 211 -11.31 12.40 -21.41
C MET A 211 -12.37 12.50 -20.29
N VAL A 212 -13.40 11.65 -20.31
CA VAL A 212 -14.39 11.57 -19.22
C VAL A 212 -13.70 11.28 -17.88
N ALA A 213 -12.82 10.27 -17.84
CA ALA A 213 -12.07 9.92 -16.64
C ALA A 213 -11.10 11.05 -16.22
N GLY A 214 -10.43 11.68 -17.19
CA GLY A 214 -9.50 12.79 -16.94
C GLY A 214 -10.21 14.01 -16.36
N LEU A 215 -11.31 14.44 -16.94
CA LEU A 215 -12.12 15.55 -16.44
C LEU A 215 -12.65 15.28 -15.02
N SER A 216 -13.17 14.08 -14.81
CA SER A 216 -13.68 13.64 -13.50
C SER A 216 -12.62 13.69 -12.41
N LYS A 217 -11.41 13.17 -12.70
CA LYS A 217 -10.28 13.16 -11.78
C LYS A 217 -9.79 14.57 -11.41
N ASN A 218 -9.94 15.52 -12.31
CA ASN A 218 -9.56 16.92 -12.10
C ASN A 218 -10.70 17.79 -11.56
N GLY A 219 -11.77 17.19 -11.03
CA GLY A 219 -12.90 17.88 -10.40
C GLY A 219 -13.90 18.51 -11.38
N ARG A 220 -13.71 18.38 -12.71
CA ARG A 220 -14.58 18.93 -13.75
C ARG A 220 -15.70 17.93 -14.12
N ILE A 221 -16.47 17.54 -13.11
CA ILE A 221 -17.44 16.44 -13.26
C ILE A 221 -18.61 16.77 -14.20
N ASP A 222 -19.04 18.03 -14.27
CA ASP A 222 -20.12 18.45 -15.13
C ASP A 222 -19.69 18.45 -16.61
N ASP A 223 -18.45 18.87 -16.89
CA ASP A 223 -17.87 18.76 -18.23
C ASP A 223 -17.69 17.30 -18.66
N ALA A 224 -17.26 16.45 -17.70
CA ALA A 224 -17.18 15.01 -17.93
C ALA A 224 -18.54 14.41 -18.29
N ARG A 225 -19.60 14.85 -17.61
CA ARG A 225 -20.97 14.44 -17.88
C ARG A 225 -21.43 14.88 -19.26
N GLU A 226 -21.23 16.14 -19.61
CA GLU A 226 -21.56 16.64 -20.96
C GLU A 226 -20.84 15.83 -22.05
N LEU A 227 -19.54 15.57 -21.84
CA LEU A 227 -18.75 14.77 -22.78
C LEU A 227 -19.26 13.33 -22.88
N PHE A 228 -19.63 12.71 -21.75
CA PHE A 228 -20.23 11.38 -21.72
C PHE A 228 -21.57 11.34 -22.49
N ASP A 229 -22.41 12.37 -22.32
CA ASP A 229 -23.70 12.43 -23.01
C ASP A 229 -23.56 12.65 -24.52
N ARG A 230 -22.46 13.27 -24.97
CA ARG A 230 -22.10 13.46 -26.39
C ARG A 230 -21.45 12.24 -27.02
N MET A 231 -21.07 11.18 -26.25
CA MET A 231 -20.45 9.98 -26.81
C MET A 231 -21.36 9.29 -27.82
N PRO A 232 -20.92 9.04 -29.07
CA PRO A 232 -21.71 8.34 -30.08
C PRO A 232 -22.08 6.92 -29.68
N VAL A 233 -21.11 6.20 -29.07
CA VAL A 233 -21.28 4.84 -28.58
C VAL A 233 -20.70 4.74 -27.18
N ARG A 234 -21.46 4.15 -26.27
CA ARG A 234 -21.05 3.90 -24.89
C ARG A 234 -20.92 2.40 -24.65
N ASN A 235 -19.83 2.00 -24.01
CA ASN A 235 -19.62 0.63 -23.53
C ASN A 235 -19.59 0.59 -22.00
N VAL A 236 -19.56 -0.60 -21.42
CA VAL A 236 -19.51 -0.79 -19.95
C VAL A 236 -18.38 0.00 -19.30
N VAL A 237 -17.21 0.12 -19.95
CA VAL A 237 -16.05 0.85 -19.41
C VAL A 237 -16.34 2.35 -19.33
N SER A 238 -17.00 2.95 -20.33
CA SER A 238 -17.35 4.37 -20.30
C SER A 238 -18.41 4.69 -19.24
N TRP A 239 -19.39 3.80 -19.02
CA TRP A 239 -20.35 3.91 -17.92
C TRP A 239 -19.63 3.84 -16.57
N ASN A 240 -18.76 2.85 -16.38
CA ASN A 240 -17.97 2.70 -15.15
C ASN A 240 -17.07 3.91 -14.89
N ALA A 241 -16.44 4.48 -15.92
CA ALA A 241 -15.61 5.68 -15.79
C ALA A 241 -16.41 6.88 -15.27
N MET A 242 -17.64 7.09 -15.81
CA MET A 242 -18.51 8.20 -15.36
C MET A 242 -19.05 7.97 -13.95
N ILE A 243 -19.42 6.73 -13.60
CA ILE A 243 -19.86 6.34 -12.27
C ILE A 243 -18.74 6.58 -11.26
N ALA A 244 -17.51 6.10 -11.56
CA ALA A 244 -16.34 6.36 -10.73
C ALA A 244 -16.07 7.85 -10.58
N GLY A 245 -16.23 8.61 -11.65
CA GLY A 245 -16.08 10.07 -11.64
C GLY A 245 -17.04 10.74 -10.67
N TYR A 246 -18.33 10.40 -10.71
CA TYR A 246 -19.29 10.92 -9.74
C TYR A 246 -18.95 10.53 -8.31
N ALA A 247 -18.59 9.27 -8.06
CA ALA A 247 -18.21 8.78 -6.73
C ALA A 247 -16.98 9.51 -6.17
N GLN A 248 -15.94 9.70 -6.98
CA GLN A 248 -14.73 10.42 -6.60
C GLN A 248 -14.97 11.90 -6.27
N ASN A 249 -16.01 12.49 -6.85
CA ASN A 249 -16.42 13.88 -6.58
C ASN A 249 -17.56 14.00 -5.54
N GLY A 250 -17.84 12.93 -4.79
CA GLY A 250 -18.84 12.92 -3.72
C GLY A 250 -20.31 12.94 -4.19
N ARG A 251 -20.55 12.83 -5.50
CA ARG A 251 -21.92 12.88 -6.08
C ARG A 251 -22.52 11.48 -6.20
N LEU A 252 -22.72 10.83 -5.05
CA LEU A 252 -23.14 9.42 -4.97
C LEU A 252 -24.52 9.13 -5.53
N ASP A 253 -25.46 10.08 -5.40
CA ASP A 253 -26.82 9.89 -5.88
C ASP A 253 -26.88 9.90 -7.41
N GLU A 254 -26.07 10.73 -8.06
CA GLU A 254 -25.93 10.75 -9.51
C GLU A 254 -25.19 9.50 -10.01
N ALA A 255 -24.18 9.03 -9.28
CA ALA A 255 -23.51 7.78 -9.56
C ALA A 255 -24.51 6.61 -9.54
N LEU A 256 -25.35 6.52 -8.51
CA LEU A 256 -26.37 5.48 -8.36
C LEU A 256 -27.42 5.54 -9.48
N LYS A 257 -27.97 6.73 -9.79
CA LYS A 257 -28.90 6.92 -10.91
C LYS A 257 -28.30 6.47 -12.24
N LEU A 258 -27.00 6.73 -12.44
CA LEU A 258 -26.32 6.32 -13.66
C LEU A 258 -26.11 4.80 -13.70
N PHE A 259 -25.74 4.20 -12.57
CA PHE A 259 -25.62 2.76 -12.42
C PHE A 259 -26.96 2.04 -12.69
N GLU A 260 -28.07 2.58 -12.19
CA GLU A 260 -29.41 2.01 -12.42
C GLU A 260 -29.85 2.09 -13.89
N ARG A 261 -29.40 3.12 -14.63
CA ARG A 261 -29.66 3.29 -16.06
C ARG A 261 -28.76 2.46 -16.97
N MET A 262 -27.74 1.83 -16.40
CA MET A 262 -26.76 1.06 -17.15
C MET A 262 -27.42 -0.15 -17.81
N PRO A 263 -27.30 -0.34 -19.16
CA PRO A 263 -27.99 -1.44 -19.86
C PRO A 263 -27.51 -2.83 -19.42
N GLN A 264 -26.22 -2.96 -19.17
CA GLN A 264 -25.57 -4.19 -18.69
C GLN A 264 -24.58 -3.83 -17.60
N ARG A 265 -24.64 -4.54 -16.49
CA ARG A 265 -23.74 -4.38 -15.34
C ARG A 265 -22.86 -5.61 -15.24
N ASP A 266 -21.56 -5.40 -15.27
CA ASP A 266 -20.56 -6.43 -15.02
C ASP A 266 -20.02 -6.33 -13.58
N MET A 267 -19.16 -7.27 -13.19
CA MET A 267 -18.53 -7.26 -11.87
C MET A 267 -17.77 -5.96 -11.57
N PRO A 268 -16.97 -5.39 -12.51
CA PRO A 268 -16.37 -4.08 -12.33
C PRO A 268 -17.38 -2.96 -12.03
N SER A 269 -18.56 -2.95 -12.67
CA SER A 269 -19.61 -1.95 -12.41
C SER A 269 -20.10 -1.95 -10.97
N TRP A 270 -20.41 -3.14 -10.46
CA TRP A 270 -20.80 -3.33 -9.06
C TRP A 270 -19.67 -2.93 -8.10
N ASN A 271 -18.44 -3.39 -8.35
CA ASN A 271 -17.27 -3.04 -7.53
C ASN A 271 -17.02 -1.53 -7.51
N THR A 272 -17.19 -0.83 -8.64
CA THR A 272 -17.04 0.62 -8.72
C THR A 272 -18.01 1.34 -7.80
N MET A 273 -19.29 0.92 -7.79
CA MET A 273 -20.30 1.52 -6.91
C MET A 273 -20.04 1.22 -5.44
N VAL A 274 -19.77 -0.05 -5.09
CA VAL A 274 -19.45 -0.45 -3.70
C VAL A 274 -18.25 0.34 -3.19
N THR A 275 -17.16 0.38 -3.95
CA THR A 275 -15.96 1.14 -3.59
C THR A 275 -16.24 2.65 -3.50
N GLY A 276 -17.08 3.18 -4.39
CA GLY A 276 -17.49 4.58 -4.36
C GLY A 276 -18.22 4.95 -3.08
N PHE A 277 -19.16 4.14 -2.63
CA PHE A 277 -19.84 4.35 -1.34
C PHE A 277 -18.88 4.26 -0.16
N ILE A 278 -17.99 3.26 -0.15
CA ILE A 278 -16.96 3.07 0.90
C ILE A 278 -16.07 4.31 1.00
N GLN A 279 -15.53 4.80 -0.11
CA GLN A 279 -14.61 5.96 -0.14
C GLN A 279 -15.26 7.25 0.37
N ASN A 280 -16.58 7.36 0.26
CA ASN A 280 -17.33 8.51 0.75
C ASN A 280 -17.95 8.28 2.16
N GLY A 281 -17.59 7.20 2.84
CA GLY A 281 -18.02 6.90 4.21
C GLY A 281 -19.45 6.35 4.33
N ASP A 282 -20.12 6.04 3.24
CA ASP A 282 -21.49 5.51 3.24
C ASP A 282 -21.48 3.98 3.23
N LEU A 283 -21.05 3.40 4.34
CA LEU A 283 -21.00 1.96 4.48
C LEU A 283 -22.37 1.30 4.38
N THR A 284 -23.42 1.97 4.85
CA THR A 284 -24.78 1.41 4.84
C THR A 284 -25.29 1.15 3.41
N ARG A 285 -25.04 2.10 2.48
CA ARG A 285 -25.39 1.89 1.08
C ARG A 285 -24.44 0.92 0.40
N ALA A 286 -23.15 0.90 0.77
CA ALA A 286 -22.21 -0.08 0.28
C ALA A 286 -22.62 -1.51 0.63
N GLU A 287 -23.04 -1.79 1.88
CA GLU A 287 -23.54 -3.08 2.36
C GLU A 287 -24.78 -3.53 1.57
N LYS A 288 -25.79 -2.65 1.45
CA LYS A 288 -27.00 -2.97 0.70
C LYS A 288 -26.69 -3.35 -0.74
N LEU A 289 -25.76 -2.64 -1.36
CA LEU A 289 -25.38 -2.91 -2.75
C LEU A 289 -24.57 -4.20 -2.86
N PHE A 290 -23.67 -4.42 -1.91
CA PHE A 290 -22.89 -5.66 -1.81
C PHE A 290 -23.80 -6.88 -1.64
N ASP A 291 -24.83 -6.79 -0.78
CA ASP A 291 -25.79 -7.89 -0.58
C ASP A 291 -26.63 -8.15 -1.82
N ALA A 292 -27.00 -7.09 -2.56
CA ALA A 292 -27.77 -7.18 -3.80
C ALA A 292 -26.97 -7.72 -4.99
N MET A 293 -25.64 -7.87 -4.89
CA MET A 293 -24.81 -8.38 -5.98
C MET A 293 -25.15 -9.83 -6.32
N PRO A 294 -25.40 -10.15 -7.61
CA PRO A 294 -25.71 -11.52 -8.03
C PRO A 294 -24.58 -12.52 -7.76
N GLN A 295 -23.36 -12.07 -7.91
CA GLN A 295 -22.14 -12.84 -7.65
C GLN A 295 -21.12 -11.94 -6.98
N LYS A 296 -20.32 -12.50 -6.10
CA LYS A 296 -19.26 -11.81 -5.39
C LYS A 296 -17.92 -12.48 -5.69
N ASN A 297 -16.92 -11.71 -6.06
CA ASN A 297 -15.55 -12.21 -6.25
C ASN A 297 -14.64 -11.77 -5.11
N ILE A 298 -13.41 -12.26 -5.11
CA ILE A 298 -12.41 -11.92 -4.10
C ILE A 298 -12.17 -10.40 -4.00
N ILE A 299 -12.25 -9.67 -5.11
CA ILE A 299 -12.05 -8.22 -5.13
C ILE A 299 -13.18 -7.52 -4.38
N THR A 300 -14.44 -7.93 -4.61
CA THR A 300 -15.62 -7.35 -3.92
C THR A 300 -15.55 -7.59 -2.41
N TRP A 301 -15.27 -8.84 -2.00
CA TRP A 301 -15.13 -9.19 -0.59
C TRP A 301 -14.00 -8.38 0.07
N THR A 302 -12.83 -8.29 -0.60
CA THR A 302 -11.69 -7.52 -0.08
C THR A 302 -12.01 -6.02 0.01
N ALA A 303 -12.73 -5.46 -0.96
CA ALA A 303 -13.14 -4.06 -0.92
C ALA A 303 -14.03 -3.75 0.29
N MET A 304 -15.03 -4.61 0.59
CA MET A 304 -15.87 -4.44 1.78
C MET A 304 -15.06 -4.53 3.07
N MET A 305 -14.20 -5.55 3.21
CA MET A 305 -13.32 -5.68 4.39
C MET A 305 -12.41 -4.46 4.55
N THR A 306 -11.83 -3.96 3.45
CA THR A 306 -11.00 -2.74 3.48
C THR A 306 -11.82 -1.53 3.92
N GLY A 307 -13.06 -1.41 3.44
CA GLY A 307 -13.97 -0.37 3.85
C GLY A 307 -14.26 -0.40 5.35
N TYR A 308 -14.55 -1.57 5.90
CA TYR A 308 -14.76 -1.71 7.34
C TYR A 308 -13.53 -1.31 8.16
N VAL A 309 -12.33 -1.79 7.77
CA VAL A 309 -11.08 -1.42 8.47
C VAL A 309 -10.83 0.08 8.42
N GLN A 310 -11.00 0.72 7.26
CA GLN A 310 -10.80 2.17 7.11
C GLN A 310 -11.76 3.02 7.96
N HIS A 311 -12.94 2.48 8.30
CA HIS A 311 -13.92 3.16 9.14
C HIS A 311 -13.92 2.67 10.60
N GLY A 312 -12.88 1.94 11.03
CA GLY A 312 -12.72 1.48 12.41
C GLY A 312 -13.63 0.32 12.81
N LEU A 313 -14.26 -0.35 11.84
CA LEU A 313 -15.16 -1.50 12.04
C LEU A 313 -14.42 -2.82 11.80
N SER A 314 -13.27 -2.99 12.43
CA SER A 314 -12.37 -4.12 12.20
C SER A 314 -13.00 -5.48 12.56
N GLU A 315 -13.93 -5.52 13.54
CA GLU A 315 -14.71 -6.75 13.83
C GLU A 315 -15.58 -7.18 12.65
N GLU A 316 -16.24 -6.24 11.98
CA GLU A 316 -17.08 -6.54 10.82
C GLU A 316 -16.24 -7.00 9.63
N ALA A 317 -15.00 -6.50 9.50
CA ALA A 317 -14.06 -7.01 8.52
C ALA A 317 -13.72 -8.50 8.77
N LEU A 318 -13.46 -8.91 10.03
CA LEU A 318 -13.20 -10.31 10.39
C LEU A 318 -14.43 -11.19 10.18
N LYS A 319 -15.62 -10.73 10.57
CA LYS A 319 -16.88 -11.45 10.31
C LYS A 319 -17.11 -11.64 8.81
N THR A 320 -16.81 -10.63 8.02
CA THR A 320 -16.92 -10.67 6.55
C THR A 320 -15.93 -11.64 5.93
N PHE A 321 -14.71 -11.72 6.44
CA PHE A 321 -13.72 -12.71 6.04
C PHE A 321 -14.18 -14.14 6.30
N ASN A 322 -14.74 -14.40 7.50
CA ASN A 322 -15.28 -15.71 7.83
C ASN A 322 -16.46 -16.09 6.94
N LYS A 323 -17.36 -15.13 6.62
CA LYS A 323 -18.46 -15.35 5.67
C LYS A 323 -17.95 -15.71 4.27
N MET A 324 -16.92 -15.00 3.78
CA MET A 324 -16.30 -15.30 2.49
C MET A 324 -15.76 -16.72 2.42
N GLN A 325 -15.10 -17.19 3.48
CA GLN A 325 -14.55 -18.54 3.52
C GLN A 325 -15.64 -19.62 3.60
N ALA A 326 -16.69 -19.37 4.38
CA ALA A 326 -17.75 -20.35 4.61
C ALA A 326 -18.68 -20.53 3.39
N ASN A 327 -18.99 -19.46 2.68
CA ASN A 327 -20.03 -19.47 1.65
C ASN A 327 -19.50 -19.76 0.24
N ASP A 328 -18.32 -19.21 -0.11
CA ASP A 328 -17.89 -19.20 -1.51
C ASP A 328 -16.66 -20.08 -1.79
N GLY A 329 -16.00 -20.63 -0.74
CA GLY A 329 -14.77 -21.41 -0.90
C GLY A 329 -13.65 -20.63 -1.63
N LEU A 330 -13.77 -19.31 -1.67
CA LEU A 330 -12.83 -18.42 -2.34
C LEU A 330 -11.49 -18.42 -1.61
N LYS A 331 -10.42 -18.59 -2.36
CA LYS A 331 -9.07 -18.52 -1.78
C LYS A 331 -8.67 -17.06 -1.58
N PRO A 332 -8.27 -16.66 -0.35
CA PRO A 332 -7.79 -15.31 -0.10
C PRO A 332 -6.61 -14.94 -1.01
N ALA A 333 -6.55 -13.69 -1.44
CA ALA A 333 -5.44 -13.11 -2.18
C ALA A 333 -4.51 -12.33 -1.23
N THR A 334 -3.36 -11.86 -1.73
CA THR A 334 -2.43 -11.01 -0.97
C THR A 334 -3.14 -9.85 -0.29
N GLY A 335 -3.95 -9.07 -1.04
CA GLY A 335 -4.69 -7.93 -0.50
C GLY A 335 -5.67 -8.32 0.61
N THR A 336 -6.32 -9.48 0.48
CA THR A 336 -7.24 -9.99 1.50
C THR A 336 -6.50 -10.27 2.81
N PHE A 337 -5.36 -10.97 2.75
CA PHE A 337 -4.55 -11.24 3.94
C PHE A 337 -4.04 -9.95 4.60
N VAL A 338 -3.54 -9.00 3.81
CA VAL A 338 -3.08 -7.70 4.33
C VAL A 338 -4.20 -6.96 5.05
N THR A 339 -5.40 -6.90 4.46
CA THR A 339 -6.57 -6.23 5.06
C THR A 339 -6.98 -6.90 6.38
N VAL A 340 -7.06 -8.22 6.41
CA VAL A 340 -7.52 -8.97 7.60
C VAL A 340 -6.47 -8.91 8.71
N LEU A 341 -5.17 -8.97 8.39
CA LEU A 341 -4.10 -8.75 9.37
C LEU A 341 -4.13 -7.32 9.91
N GLY A 342 -4.49 -6.33 9.07
CA GLY A 342 -4.76 -4.96 9.51
C GLY A 342 -5.88 -4.90 10.54
N ALA A 343 -7.00 -5.58 10.28
CA ALA A 343 -8.11 -5.68 11.22
C ALA A 343 -7.69 -6.31 12.56
N CYS A 344 -6.91 -7.40 12.53
CA CYS A 344 -6.35 -8.00 13.74
C CYS A 344 -5.43 -7.04 14.50
N SER A 345 -4.64 -6.24 13.76
CA SER A 345 -3.77 -5.21 14.35
C SER A 345 -4.56 -4.14 15.10
N ASP A 346 -5.68 -3.70 14.55
CA ASP A 346 -6.49 -2.63 15.14
C ASP A 346 -7.25 -3.11 16.38
N LEU A 347 -7.66 -4.37 16.40
CA LEU A 347 -8.32 -5.02 17.53
C LEU A 347 -7.33 -5.58 18.56
N ALA A 348 -6.03 -5.52 18.31
CA ALA A 348 -5.02 -6.26 19.07
C ALA A 348 -5.36 -7.77 19.20
N GLY A 349 -6.06 -8.34 18.21
CA GLY A 349 -6.56 -9.71 18.16
C GLY A 349 -5.45 -10.71 17.84
N LEU A 350 -4.70 -11.14 18.85
CA LEU A 350 -3.55 -12.03 18.67
C LEU A 350 -3.97 -13.41 18.17
N ILE A 351 -5.05 -13.96 18.70
CA ILE A 351 -5.51 -15.32 18.36
C ILE A 351 -5.94 -15.39 16.90
N GLU A 352 -6.77 -14.44 16.45
CA GLU A 352 -7.20 -14.32 15.06
C GLU A 352 -6.01 -14.11 14.14
N GLY A 353 -5.09 -13.22 14.52
CA GLY A 353 -3.86 -12.97 13.78
C GLY A 353 -2.99 -14.22 13.61
N GLN A 354 -2.86 -15.04 14.65
CA GLN A 354 -2.15 -16.32 14.59
C GLN A 354 -2.85 -17.36 13.70
N GLN A 355 -4.18 -17.44 13.75
CA GLN A 355 -4.96 -18.31 12.87
C GLN A 355 -4.74 -17.93 11.39
N ILE A 356 -4.79 -16.64 11.09
CA ILE A 356 -4.54 -16.15 9.74
C ILE A 356 -3.09 -16.41 9.31
N HIS A 357 -2.11 -16.21 10.20
CA HIS A 357 -0.72 -16.55 9.92
C HIS A 357 -0.56 -18.04 9.60
N GLN A 358 -1.21 -18.94 10.36
CA GLN A 358 -1.22 -20.37 10.07
C GLN A 358 -1.86 -20.69 8.71
N MET A 359 -2.89 -19.94 8.29
CA MET A 359 -3.46 -20.09 6.95
C MET A 359 -2.46 -19.64 5.87
N ILE A 360 -1.79 -18.50 6.07
CA ILE A 360 -0.79 -17.95 5.14
C ILE A 360 0.36 -18.94 4.95
N SER A 361 0.84 -19.60 6.03
CA SER A 361 1.96 -20.55 5.96
C SER A 361 1.69 -21.78 5.07
N LYS A 362 0.42 -22.06 4.75
CA LYS A 362 0.00 -23.12 3.82
C LYS A 362 -0.17 -22.63 2.37
N THR A 363 0.13 -21.36 2.10
CA THR A 363 -0.03 -20.72 0.79
C THR A 363 1.30 -20.26 0.21
N VAL A 364 1.30 -19.90 -1.07
CA VAL A 364 2.45 -19.29 -1.76
C VAL A 364 2.72 -17.84 -1.31
N PHE A 365 1.83 -17.26 -0.51
CA PHE A 365 1.93 -15.87 -0.06
C PHE A 365 2.84 -15.69 1.18
N GLN A 366 3.32 -16.79 1.75
CA GLN A 366 4.24 -16.77 2.89
C GLN A 366 5.50 -15.92 2.62
N GLU A 367 6.00 -15.91 1.38
CA GLU A 367 7.17 -15.15 0.95
C GLU A 367 6.82 -13.77 0.35
N SER A 368 5.54 -13.41 0.35
CA SER A 368 5.10 -12.10 -0.16
C SER A 368 5.50 -11.00 0.81
N THR A 369 6.34 -10.06 0.37
CA THR A 369 6.80 -8.92 1.17
C THR A 369 5.65 -8.15 1.83
N GLN A 370 4.56 -7.91 1.09
CA GLN A 370 3.38 -7.21 1.62
C GLN A 370 2.72 -7.96 2.78
N VAL A 371 2.63 -9.29 2.68
CA VAL A 371 2.05 -10.15 3.73
C VAL A 371 2.98 -10.21 4.94
N VAL A 372 4.28 -10.34 4.72
CA VAL A 372 5.29 -10.33 5.80
C VAL A 372 5.27 -9.01 6.55
N SER A 373 5.21 -7.86 5.85
CA SER A 373 5.09 -6.53 6.47
C SER A 373 3.80 -6.40 7.30
N ALA A 374 2.68 -6.93 6.80
CA ALA A 374 1.42 -6.93 7.54
C ALA A 374 1.47 -7.83 8.79
N LEU A 375 2.15 -8.98 8.73
CA LEU A 375 2.37 -9.86 9.88
C LEU A 375 3.27 -9.20 10.94
N ILE A 376 4.36 -8.52 10.53
CA ILE A 376 5.22 -7.76 11.43
C ILE A 376 4.40 -6.71 12.17
N ASN A 377 3.57 -5.94 11.46
CA ASN A 377 2.71 -4.93 12.07
C ASN A 377 1.69 -5.54 13.04
N MET A 378 1.05 -6.64 12.64
CA MET A 378 0.06 -7.34 13.47
C MET A 378 0.71 -7.84 14.78
N TYR A 379 1.84 -8.56 14.70
CA TYR A 379 2.50 -9.06 15.90
C TYR A 379 3.01 -7.94 16.81
N SER A 380 3.53 -6.86 16.21
CA SER A 380 3.96 -5.67 16.98
C SER A 380 2.80 -5.07 17.76
N LYS A 381 1.67 -4.76 17.09
CA LYS A 381 0.49 -4.17 17.75
C LYS A 381 -0.17 -5.12 18.74
N CYS A 382 -0.07 -6.43 18.56
CA CYS A 382 -0.51 -7.43 19.54
C CYS A 382 0.50 -7.68 20.69
N GLY A 383 1.54 -6.84 20.85
CA GLY A 383 2.51 -6.96 21.93
C GLY A 383 3.54 -8.08 21.81
N LYS A 384 3.62 -8.74 20.64
CA LYS A 384 4.59 -9.83 20.37
C LYS A 384 5.78 -9.33 19.55
N LEU A 385 6.46 -8.29 20.06
CA LEU A 385 7.55 -7.61 19.37
C LEU A 385 8.69 -8.57 18.98
N HIS A 386 9.01 -9.55 19.83
CA HIS A 386 10.05 -10.56 19.54
C HIS A 386 9.70 -11.44 18.32
N VAL A 387 8.40 -11.77 18.12
CA VAL A 387 7.95 -12.50 16.93
C VAL A 387 8.06 -11.62 15.69
N ALA A 388 7.61 -10.35 15.79
CA ALA A 388 7.74 -9.38 14.71
C ALA A 388 9.21 -9.20 14.29
N ARG A 389 10.12 -9.08 15.26
CA ARG A 389 11.56 -8.97 15.02
C ARG A 389 12.14 -10.20 14.34
N LYS A 390 11.79 -11.39 14.81
CA LYS A 390 12.25 -12.65 14.18
C LYS A 390 11.81 -12.73 12.72
N MET A 391 10.54 -12.42 12.43
CA MET A 391 10.03 -12.42 11.05
C MET A 391 10.73 -11.40 10.17
N PHE A 392 11.06 -10.24 10.74
CA PHE A 392 11.84 -9.21 10.05
C PHE A 392 13.26 -9.72 9.73
N ASP A 393 13.95 -10.34 10.70
CA ASP A 393 15.31 -10.85 10.50
C ASP A 393 15.36 -12.04 9.53
N ASP A 394 14.39 -12.94 9.57
CA ASP A 394 14.26 -14.06 8.62
C ASP A 394 14.03 -13.54 7.18
N GLY A 395 13.31 -12.43 7.02
CA GLY A 395 13.07 -11.76 5.73
C GLY A 395 14.27 -10.98 5.17
N LEU A 396 15.24 -10.58 6.02
CA LEU A 396 16.45 -9.84 5.57
C LEU A 396 17.31 -10.61 4.55
N SER A 397 17.20 -11.92 4.51
CA SER A 397 17.96 -12.77 3.57
C SER A 397 17.49 -12.67 2.11
N GLY A 398 16.37 -11.99 1.82
CA GLY A 398 15.84 -12.01 0.48
C GLY A 398 15.11 -10.78 -0.04
N HIS A 399 14.18 -10.18 0.66
CA HIS A 399 13.21 -9.31 -0.02
C HIS A 399 12.51 -8.30 0.91
N MET A 400 13.23 -7.67 1.84
CA MET A 400 12.63 -6.58 2.62
C MET A 400 12.50 -5.32 1.79
N ASP A 401 11.32 -4.71 1.82
CA ASP A 401 11.06 -3.40 1.23
C ASP A 401 11.09 -2.30 2.30
N LEU A 402 11.02 -1.06 1.86
CA LEU A 402 11.00 0.11 2.74
C LEU A 402 9.82 0.08 3.72
N ILE A 403 8.70 -0.55 3.33
CA ILE A 403 7.50 -0.66 4.19
C ILE A 403 7.80 -1.53 5.41
N SER A 404 8.50 -2.66 5.22
CA SER A 404 8.91 -3.55 6.30
C SER A 404 9.88 -2.87 7.28
N TRP A 405 10.86 -2.10 6.76
CA TRP A 405 11.78 -1.30 7.57
C TRP A 405 11.03 -0.27 8.40
N ASN A 406 10.15 0.51 7.77
CA ASN A 406 9.33 1.51 8.47
C ASN A 406 8.41 0.87 9.51
N GLY A 407 7.81 -0.28 9.19
CA GLY A 407 6.97 -1.04 10.11
C GLY A 407 7.72 -1.48 11.36
N MET A 408 8.97 -1.97 11.22
CA MET A 408 9.76 -2.42 12.36
C MET A 408 10.32 -1.24 13.19
N ILE A 409 10.72 -0.11 12.55
CA ILE A 409 11.11 1.12 13.24
C ILE A 409 9.93 1.65 14.07
N ALA A 410 8.72 1.72 13.49
CA ALA A 410 7.51 2.13 14.19
C ALA A 410 7.14 1.16 15.32
N ALA A 411 7.36 -0.15 15.12
CA ALA A 411 7.18 -1.14 16.18
C ALA A 411 8.04 -0.84 17.41
N TYR A 412 9.33 -0.62 17.21
CA TYR A 412 10.22 -0.23 18.30
C TYR A 412 9.82 1.10 18.93
N ALA A 413 9.43 2.09 18.12
CA ALA A 413 8.97 3.39 18.61
C ALA A 413 7.77 3.26 19.57
N HIS A 414 6.76 2.49 19.21
CA HIS A 414 5.56 2.29 20.02
C HIS A 414 5.81 1.50 21.31
N HIS A 415 6.83 0.64 21.30
CA HIS A 415 7.23 -0.14 22.48
C HIS A 415 8.30 0.55 23.34
N GLY A 416 8.71 1.80 23.02
CA GLY A 416 9.68 2.58 23.80
C GLY A 416 11.15 2.20 23.58
N TYR A 417 11.44 1.33 22.61
CA TYR A 417 12.81 0.90 22.29
C TYR A 417 13.48 1.86 21.29
N GLY A 418 13.73 3.11 21.73
CA GLY A 418 14.25 4.17 20.86
C GLY A 418 15.63 3.88 20.29
N ASN A 419 16.55 3.34 21.10
CA ASN A 419 17.90 3.01 20.65
C ASN A 419 17.88 1.90 19.57
N GLU A 420 17.03 0.90 19.72
CA GLU A 420 16.84 -0.18 18.75
C GLU A 420 16.25 0.36 17.44
N ALA A 421 15.34 1.33 17.51
CA ALA A 421 14.79 1.99 16.32
C ALA A 421 15.89 2.77 15.57
N ILE A 422 16.75 3.51 16.28
CA ILE A 422 17.90 4.23 15.72
C ILE A 422 18.90 3.25 15.08
N ASN A 423 19.26 2.17 15.78
CA ASN A 423 20.16 1.15 15.26
C ASN A 423 19.62 0.51 13.99
N LEU A 424 18.30 0.27 13.95
CA LEU A 424 17.64 -0.30 12.78
C LEU A 424 17.64 0.67 11.60
N PHE A 425 17.43 1.97 11.87
CA PHE A 425 17.52 3.02 10.86
C PHE A 425 18.93 3.12 10.25
N ASN A 426 19.96 3.11 11.09
CA ASN A 426 21.34 3.13 10.60
C ASN A 426 21.65 1.90 9.72
N LYS A 427 21.22 0.70 10.13
CA LYS A 427 21.37 -0.53 9.35
C LYS A 427 20.62 -0.44 8.01
N MET A 428 19.43 0.17 7.97
CA MET A 428 18.67 0.40 6.75
C MET A 428 19.47 1.25 5.75
N GLN A 429 20.10 2.33 6.23
CA GLN A 429 20.93 3.21 5.41
C GLN A 429 22.20 2.52 4.92
N GLU A 430 22.89 1.73 5.77
CA GLU A 430 24.08 0.94 5.40
C GLU A 430 23.77 -0.05 4.27
N LEU A 431 22.56 -0.61 4.25
CA LEU A 431 22.08 -1.51 3.19
C LEU A 431 21.63 -0.78 1.92
N GLY A 432 21.73 0.56 1.90
CA GLY A 432 21.42 1.40 0.73
C GLY A 432 19.95 1.78 0.56
N PHE A 433 19.09 1.50 1.54
CA PHE A 433 17.71 1.96 1.51
C PHE A 433 17.64 3.45 1.83
N GLN A 434 16.93 4.20 0.99
CA GLN A 434 16.70 5.63 1.22
C GLN A 434 15.51 5.82 2.16
N ALA A 435 15.72 6.60 3.22
CA ALA A 435 14.66 6.98 4.14
C ALA A 435 13.63 7.87 3.42
N ASN A 436 12.37 7.70 3.77
CA ASN A 436 11.27 8.56 3.31
C ASN A 436 10.62 9.30 4.49
N ASP A 437 9.58 10.06 4.21
CA ASP A 437 8.79 10.79 5.19
C ASP A 437 8.28 9.90 6.33
N VAL A 438 7.74 8.71 6.03
CA VAL A 438 7.26 7.74 7.03
C VAL A 438 8.38 7.22 7.93
N THR A 439 9.59 7.02 7.38
CA THR A 439 10.76 6.63 8.16
C THR A 439 11.08 7.65 9.25
N PHE A 440 11.08 8.94 8.90
CA PHE A 440 11.35 10.02 9.85
C PHE A 440 10.25 10.19 10.89
N VAL A 441 8.96 9.99 10.54
CA VAL A 441 7.87 9.95 11.53
C VAL A 441 8.14 8.85 12.57
N GLY A 442 8.46 7.62 12.12
CA GLY A 442 8.78 6.51 13.02
C GLY A 442 9.98 6.82 13.94
N LEU A 443 11.04 7.39 13.38
CA LEU A 443 12.28 7.72 14.11
C LEU A 443 12.05 8.84 15.13
N LEU A 444 11.35 9.92 14.77
CA LEU A 444 11.01 10.99 15.68
C LEU A 444 10.07 10.53 16.81
N THR A 445 9.13 9.64 16.49
CA THR A 445 8.26 9.00 17.49
C THR A 445 9.08 8.16 18.46
N ALA A 446 10.06 7.38 17.96
CA ALA A 446 10.96 6.59 18.79
C ALA A 446 11.76 7.46 19.75
N CYS A 447 12.32 8.56 19.25
CA CYS A 447 13.03 9.54 20.06
C CYS A 447 12.13 10.18 21.13
N SER A 448 10.88 10.54 20.77
CA SER A 448 9.92 11.12 21.72
C SER A 448 9.56 10.16 22.85
N HIS A 449 9.26 8.90 22.54
CA HIS A 449 8.86 7.93 23.54
C HIS A 449 10.02 7.46 24.43
N ALA A 450 11.26 7.48 23.92
CA ALA A 450 12.44 7.10 24.69
C ALA A 450 13.15 8.28 25.37
N GLY A 451 12.64 9.52 25.22
CA GLY A 451 13.26 10.72 25.79
C GLY A 451 14.59 11.14 25.15
N LEU A 452 14.88 10.66 23.92
CA LEU A 452 16.13 10.93 23.19
C LEU A 452 16.00 12.29 22.45
N VAL A 453 16.06 13.38 23.22
CA VAL A 453 15.71 14.73 22.71
C VAL A 453 16.72 15.24 21.70
N ASP A 454 18.00 15.12 21.98
CA ASP A 454 19.06 15.66 21.14
C ASP A 454 19.16 14.87 19.80
N GLU A 455 18.98 13.55 19.86
CA GLU A 455 18.88 12.71 18.65
C GLU A 455 17.67 13.07 17.81
N GLY A 456 16.51 13.26 18.44
CA GLY A 456 15.29 13.64 17.72
C GLY A 456 15.42 14.99 17.04
N LEU A 457 15.99 16.01 17.71
CA LEU A 457 16.28 17.30 17.09
C LEU A 457 17.26 17.18 15.92
N LYS A 458 18.30 16.36 16.05
CA LYS A 458 19.26 16.08 14.97
C LYS A 458 18.56 15.46 13.76
N TYR A 459 17.70 14.45 13.94
CA TYR A 459 17.00 13.80 12.84
C TYR A 459 15.96 14.72 12.19
N PHE A 460 15.33 15.60 12.98
CA PHE A 460 14.45 16.61 12.40
C PHE A 460 15.22 17.62 11.52
N ASP A 461 16.41 18.05 11.97
CA ASP A 461 17.29 18.94 11.20
C ASP A 461 17.80 18.26 9.91
N GLU A 462 18.12 16.96 9.97
CA GLU A 462 18.46 16.14 8.79
C GLU A 462 17.31 16.10 7.79
N LEU A 463 16.10 15.81 8.25
CA LEU A 463 14.89 15.83 7.44
C LEU A 463 14.67 17.20 6.80
N PHE A 464 14.79 18.27 7.59
CA PHE A 464 14.56 19.65 7.10
C PHE A 464 15.56 20.07 6.02
N LYS A 465 16.81 19.60 6.11
CA LYS A 465 17.85 19.84 5.10
C LYS A 465 17.71 18.96 3.87
N ASN A 466 16.94 17.91 3.93
CA ASN A 466 16.75 16.99 2.81
C ASN A 466 15.79 17.56 1.77
N ARG A 467 16.31 17.93 0.60
CA ARG A 467 15.52 18.53 -0.49
C ARG A 467 14.57 17.58 -1.19
N TYR A 468 14.70 16.27 -0.95
CA TYR A 468 13.91 15.22 -1.61
C TYR A 468 12.72 14.77 -0.78
N ILE A 469 12.68 15.11 0.51
CA ILE A 469 11.59 14.73 1.42
C ILE A 469 10.85 15.99 1.83
N GLN A 470 9.55 16.01 1.58
CA GLN A 470 8.71 17.11 2.04
C GLN A 470 8.44 16.98 3.53
N VAL A 471 8.77 18.00 4.31
CA VAL A 471 8.39 18.07 5.73
C VAL A 471 6.88 18.24 5.80
N ARG A 472 6.22 17.32 6.51
CA ARG A 472 4.77 17.31 6.70
C ARG A 472 4.41 17.60 8.16
N GLU A 473 3.15 17.82 8.38
CA GLU A 473 2.59 18.12 9.68
C GLU A 473 2.88 17.05 10.74
N ASP A 474 2.85 15.76 10.35
CA ASP A 474 3.16 14.65 11.26
C ASP A 474 4.56 14.76 11.88
N HIS A 475 5.54 15.25 11.09
CA HIS A 475 6.91 15.46 11.61
C HIS A 475 6.96 16.56 12.66
N TYR A 476 6.22 17.65 12.44
CA TYR A 476 6.11 18.71 13.45
C TYR A 476 5.37 18.22 14.71
N THR A 477 4.30 17.42 14.55
CA THR A 477 3.59 16.83 15.69
C THR A 477 4.53 15.98 16.54
N CYS A 478 5.36 15.12 15.94
CA CYS A 478 6.36 14.32 16.66
C CYS A 478 7.42 15.19 17.33
N LEU A 479 7.90 16.25 16.66
CA LEU A 479 8.87 17.19 17.23
C LEU A 479 8.30 17.93 18.44
N ILE A 480 7.06 18.39 18.33
CA ILE A 480 6.38 19.11 19.43
C ILE A 480 6.08 18.15 20.61
N ASP A 481 5.70 16.90 20.33
CA ASP A 481 5.55 15.88 21.38
C ASP A 481 6.88 15.60 22.09
N LEU A 482 7.97 15.46 21.34
CA LEU A 482 9.33 15.30 21.87
C LEU A 482 9.70 16.47 22.80
N CYS A 483 9.59 17.72 22.33
CA CYS A 483 9.88 18.91 23.12
C CYS A 483 8.93 19.05 24.32
N GLY A 484 7.64 18.70 24.12
CA GLY A 484 6.62 18.72 25.15
C GLY A 484 6.93 17.76 26.30
N ARG A 485 7.27 16.52 26.00
CA ARG A 485 7.69 15.51 27.00
C ARG A 485 8.96 15.91 27.74
N ALA A 486 9.91 16.53 27.03
CA ALA A 486 11.15 17.02 27.61
C ALA A 486 11.02 18.32 28.42
N GLY A 487 9.82 18.89 28.56
CA GLY A 487 9.60 20.15 29.27
C GLY A 487 10.07 21.41 28.53
N ARG A 488 10.54 21.30 27.27
CA ARG A 488 10.98 22.43 26.43
C ARG A 488 9.76 23.17 25.83
N LEU A 489 8.77 23.51 26.68
CA LEU A 489 7.45 24.00 26.23
C LEU A 489 7.51 25.34 25.49
N LYS A 490 8.42 26.26 25.93
CA LYS A 490 8.61 27.56 25.21
C LYS A 490 9.18 27.38 23.82
N GLU A 491 10.13 26.46 23.66
CA GLU A 491 10.74 26.13 22.38
C GLU A 491 9.70 25.53 21.43
N ALA A 492 8.93 24.56 21.90
CA ALA A 492 7.83 23.96 21.17
C ALA A 492 6.79 25.01 20.74
N PHE A 493 6.41 25.92 21.65
CA PHE A 493 5.48 27.00 21.33
C PHE A 493 6.03 27.93 20.21
N ASN A 494 7.31 28.32 20.30
CA ASN A 494 7.96 29.17 19.29
C ASN A 494 8.03 28.48 17.91
N ILE A 495 8.29 27.17 17.87
CA ILE A 495 8.28 26.39 16.63
C ILE A 495 6.88 26.46 15.99
N ILE A 496 5.82 26.27 16.76
CA ILE A 496 4.43 26.33 16.24
C ILE A 496 4.06 27.73 15.74
N GLU A 497 4.41 28.78 16.50
CA GLU A 497 4.15 30.17 16.07
C GLU A 497 4.92 30.50 14.76
N GLY A 498 6.10 29.91 14.56
CA GLY A 498 6.86 30.02 13.30
C GLY A 498 6.22 29.35 12.10
N LEU A 499 5.35 28.34 12.29
CA LEU A 499 4.55 27.70 11.24
C LEU A 499 3.38 28.57 10.76
N GLY A 500 3.01 29.62 11.52
CA GLY A 500 1.95 30.54 11.17
C GLY A 500 0.55 29.95 11.24
N LYS A 501 -0.31 30.31 10.26
CA LYS A 501 -1.73 29.88 10.24
C LYS A 501 -1.95 28.40 9.90
N GLU A 502 -0.91 27.67 9.57
CA GLU A 502 -0.98 26.31 9.05
C GLU A 502 -0.89 25.22 10.13
N ALA A 503 -0.65 25.60 11.41
CA ALA A 503 -0.57 24.62 12.48
C ALA A 503 -1.94 24.00 12.79
N SER A 504 -2.04 22.70 12.65
CA SER A 504 -3.28 21.94 12.86
C SER A 504 -3.58 21.67 14.34
N LEU A 505 -4.74 21.06 14.52
CA LEU A 505 -5.20 20.58 15.83
C LEU A 505 -4.22 19.58 16.47
N SER A 506 -3.62 18.71 15.68
CA SER A 506 -2.68 17.67 16.13
C SER A 506 -1.43 18.29 16.79
N VAL A 507 -0.85 19.29 16.13
CA VAL A 507 0.35 20.00 16.60
C VAL A 507 0.06 20.76 17.89
N TRP A 508 -1.03 21.51 17.96
CA TRP A 508 -1.46 22.20 19.19
C TRP A 508 -1.82 21.23 20.30
N GLY A 509 -2.46 20.09 19.96
CA GLY A 509 -2.81 19.04 20.90
C GLY A 509 -1.59 18.39 21.57
N ALA A 510 -0.52 18.13 20.80
CA ALA A 510 0.74 17.62 21.32
C ALA A 510 1.36 18.58 22.36
N LEU A 511 1.39 19.90 22.07
CA LEU A 511 1.88 20.88 23.03
C LEU A 511 1.00 20.98 24.27
N LEU A 512 -0.32 20.91 24.12
CA LEU A 512 -1.25 20.92 25.25
C LEU A 512 -1.03 19.72 26.18
N ALA A 513 -0.76 18.54 25.61
CA ALA A 513 -0.40 17.35 26.38
C ALA A 513 0.90 17.56 27.15
N GLY A 514 1.93 18.14 26.54
CA GLY A 514 3.18 18.52 27.21
C GLY A 514 2.95 19.53 28.36
N CYS A 515 2.12 20.55 28.14
CA CYS A 515 1.77 21.52 29.18
C CYS A 515 1.06 20.84 30.36
N ASN A 516 0.19 19.86 30.11
CA ASN A 516 -0.49 19.10 31.15
C ASN A 516 0.49 18.25 31.98
N MET A 517 1.45 17.58 31.32
CA MET A 517 2.47 16.77 32.00
C MET A 517 3.34 17.60 32.97
N HIS A 518 3.70 18.82 32.55
CA HIS A 518 4.58 19.70 33.36
C HIS A 518 3.82 20.76 34.18
N GLY A 519 2.48 20.70 34.24
CA GLY A 519 1.67 21.63 34.99
C GLY A 519 1.78 23.10 34.58
N ASN A 520 2.19 23.37 33.33
CA ASN A 520 2.37 24.73 32.83
C ASN A 520 1.04 25.34 32.38
N THR A 521 0.38 26.04 33.32
CA THR A 521 -0.95 26.62 33.07
C THR A 521 -0.93 27.83 32.14
N ASP A 522 0.18 28.55 32.03
CA ASP A 522 0.25 29.80 31.26
C ASP A 522 0.29 29.50 29.77
N ILE A 523 1.22 28.67 29.32
CA ILE A 523 1.27 28.21 27.93
C ILE A 523 0.05 27.34 27.60
N GLY A 524 -0.33 26.43 28.53
CA GLY A 524 -1.47 25.54 28.33
C GLY A 524 -2.79 26.26 28.12
N LYS A 525 -3.04 27.39 28.77
CA LYS A 525 -4.23 28.22 28.53
C LYS A 525 -4.19 28.82 27.11
N LEU A 526 -3.06 29.40 26.71
CA LEU A 526 -2.90 29.97 25.35
C LEU A 526 -3.13 28.92 24.27
N VAL A 527 -2.57 27.74 24.45
CA VAL A 527 -2.72 26.61 23.52
C VAL A 527 -4.16 26.12 23.50
N ALA A 528 -4.80 25.93 24.65
CA ALA A 528 -6.20 25.51 24.71
C ALA A 528 -7.14 26.52 24.03
N ASP A 529 -6.91 27.83 24.22
CA ASP A 529 -7.67 28.88 23.53
C ASP A 529 -7.50 28.80 21.98
N LYS A 530 -6.30 28.43 21.49
CA LYS A 530 -6.06 28.20 20.04
C LYS A 530 -6.80 26.96 19.55
N VAL A 531 -6.71 25.83 20.27
CA VAL A 531 -7.41 24.58 19.94
C VAL A 531 -8.92 24.79 19.90
N LEU A 532 -9.49 25.46 20.92
CA LEU A 532 -10.93 25.73 21.00
C LEU A 532 -11.44 26.76 19.98
N LYS A 533 -10.56 27.55 19.38
CA LYS A 533 -10.90 28.38 18.21
C LYS A 533 -11.04 27.54 16.93
N ILE A 534 -10.20 26.50 16.79
CA ILE A 534 -10.23 25.57 15.64
C ILE A 534 -11.43 24.63 15.80
N GLU A 535 -11.56 24.02 16.97
CA GLU A 535 -12.59 23.03 17.29
C GLU A 535 -13.29 23.37 18.62
N PRO A 536 -14.36 24.19 18.59
CA PRO A 536 -15.04 24.66 19.80
C PRO A 536 -15.73 23.56 20.63
N GLU A 537 -15.95 22.39 20.04
CA GLU A 537 -16.64 21.25 20.66
C GLU A 537 -15.69 20.14 21.13
N ASN A 538 -14.38 20.38 21.14
CA ASN A 538 -13.39 19.39 21.57
C ASN A 538 -13.44 19.15 23.10
N ALA A 539 -14.23 18.15 23.53
CA ALA A 539 -14.39 17.77 24.94
C ALA A 539 -13.06 17.38 25.60
N GLY A 540 -12.10 16.82 24.84
CA GLY A 540 -10.76 16.45 25.30
C GLY A 540 -9.98 17.67 25.79
N THR A 541 -9.99 18.75 25.02
CA THR A 541 -9.31 20.01 25.37
C THR A 541 -9.85 20.63 26.65
N TYR A 542 -11.19 20.70 26.83
CA TYR A 542 -11.79 21.15 28.07
C TYR A 542 -11.37 20.29 29.26
N SER A 543 -11.34 18.97 29.09
CA SER A 543 -10.93 18.05 30.16
C SER A 543 -9.45 18.22 30.54
N LEU A 544 -8.54 18.30 29.55
CA LEU A 544 -7.11 18.52 29.79
C LEU A 544 -6.84 19.85 30.50
N LEU A 545 -7.46 20.93 30.04
CA LEU A 545 -7.30 22.25 30.64
C LEU A 545 -7.82 22.27 32.09
N SER A 546 -8.98 21.64 32.35
CA SER A 546 -9.51 21.52 33.71
C SER A 546 -8.57 20.71 34.61
N ASN A 547 -8.04 19.58 34.14
CA ASN A 547 -7.13 18.75 34.91
C ASN A 547 -5.82 19.48 35.19
N MET A 548 -5.28 20.22 34.25
CA MET A 548 -4.08 21.03 34.40
C MET A 548 -4.25 22.13 35.46
N TYR A 549 -5.40 22.83 35.49
CA TYR A 549 -5.70 23.77 36.56
C TYR A 549 -5.84 23.10 37.95
N ALA A 550 -6.47 21.93 37.97
CA ALA A 550 -6.64 21.15 39.19
C ALA A 550 -5.29 20.66 39.76
N SER A 551 -4.37 20.20 38.89
CA SER A 551 -3.05 19.69 39.31
C SER A 551 -2.17 20.76 40.03
N VAL A 552 -2.38 22.04 39.68
CA VAL A 552 -1.68 23.17 40.31
C VAL A 552 -2.52 23.88 41.40
N GLY A 553 -3.63 23.27 41.84
CA GLY A 553 -4.49 23.80 42.91
C GLY A 553 -5.41 24.96 42.51
N LYS A 554 -5.51 25.30 41.23
CA LYS A 554 -6.41 26.36 40.68
C LYS A 554 -7.84 25.82 40.50
N TRP A 555 -8.52 25.44 41.59
CA TRP A 555 -9.82 24.77 41.59
C TRP A 555 -10.97 25.60 40.99
N LYS A 556 -10.93 26.93 41.18
CA LYS A 556 -11.96 27.83 40.60
C LYS A 556 -11.91 27.83 39.09
N GLU A 557 -10.72 27.92 38.52
CA GLU A 557 -10.48 27.89 37.07
C GLU A 557 -10.87 26.53 36.50
N ALA A 558 -10.50 25.44 37.19
CA ALA A 558 -10.89 24.09 36.80
C ALA A 558 -12.43 23.93 36.76
N ALA A 559 -13.15 24.44 37.78
CA ALA A 559 -14.60 24.40 37.82
C ALA A 559 -15.24 25.22 36.68
N ASN A 560 -14.70 26.42 36.41
CA ASN A 560 -15.18 27.27 35.33
C ASN A 560 -15.06 26.60 33.95
N VAL A 561 -13.93 25.89 33.67
CA VAL A 561 -13.73 25.16 32.44
C VAL A 561 -14.74 24.02 32.32
N ARG A 562 -15.02 23.29 33.41
CA ARG A 562 -16.02 22.21 33.40
C ARG A 562 -17.45 22.73 33.22
N MET A 563 -17.78 23.90 33.82
CA MET A 563 -19.07 24.54 33.54
C MET A 563 -19.25 24.88 32.07
N LYS A 564 -18.24 25.53 31.44
CA LYS A 564 -18.27 25.83 30.02
C LYS A 564 -18.47 24.59 29.15
N MET A 565 -17.84 23.49 29.47
CA MET A 565 -18.00 22.19 28.80
C MET A 565 -19.45 21.68 28.95
N LYS A 566 -20.02 21.76 30.16
CA LYS A 566 -21.39 21.35 30.46
C LYS A 566 -22.41 22.23 29.76
N ASP A 567 -22.23 23.56 29.76
CA ASP A 567 -23.12 24.53 29.11
C ASP A 567 -23.22 24.28 27.59
N LYS A 568 -22.15 23.76 26.99
CA LYS A 568 -22.12 23.31 25.58
C LYS A 568 -22.69 21.91 25.36
N GLY A 569 -23.14 21.21 26.40
CA GLY A 569 -23.66 19.84 26.31
C GLY A 569 -22.59 18.78 26.01
N LEU A 570 -21.31 19.13 26.10
CA LEU A 570 -20.23 18.23 25.73
C LEU A 570 -19.99 17.18 26.81
N LYS A 571 -19.83 15.93 26.41
CA LYS A 571 -19.47 14.81 27.28
C LYS A 571 -18.19 14.16 26.76
N LYS A 572 -17.22 13.94 27.65
CA LYS A 572 -16.06 13.14 27.33
C LYS A 572 -16.46 11.66 27.35
N GLN A 573 -16.07 10.92 26.32
CA GLN A 573 -16.18 9.46 26.35
C GLN A 573 -15.26 8.91 27.46
N PRO A 574 -15.77 8.00 28.32
CA PRO A 574 -14.91 7.39 29.33
C PRO A 574 -13.84 6.53 28.66
N GLY A 575 -12.65 6.50 29.25
CA GLY A 575 -11.58 5.60 28.82
C GLY A 575 -12.03 4.16 29.06
N CYS A 576 -11.79 3.30 28.09
CA CYS A 576 -12.02 1.87 28.20
C CYS A 576 -10.75 1.10 27.82
N SER A 577 -10.58 -0.06 28.43
CA SER A 577 -9.57 -1.06 28.08
C SER A 577 -10.22 -2.44 28.07
N TRP A 578 -9.62 -3.35 27.36
CA TRP A 578 -10.10 -4.74 27.33
C TRP A 578 -8.93 -5.70 27.33
N ILE A 579 -9.20 -6.90 27.87
CA ILE A 579 -8.27 -8.02 27.88
C ILE A 579 -9.03 -9.29 27.49
N GLU A 580 -8.40 -10.14 26.72
CA GLU A 580 -8.92 -11.45 26.38
C GLU A 580 -8.34 -12.51 27.33
N VAL A 581 -9.23 -13.18 28.06
CA VAL A 581 -8.88 -14.26 28.98
C VAL A 581 -9.78 -15.46 28.71
N GLY A 582 -9.20 -16.60 28.38
CA GLY A 582 -9.96 -17.83 28.17
C GLY A 582 -11.05 -17.74 27.09
N ASN A 583 -10.78 -17.11 25.94
CA ASN A 583 -11.72 -16.86 24.85
C ASN A 583 -12.89 -15.92 25.19
N THR A 584 -12.78 -15.13 26.25
CA THR A 584 -13.75 -14.09 26.61
C THR A 584 -13.08 -12.75 26.71
N VAL A 585 -13.68 -11.72 26.10
CA VAL A 585 -13.20 -10.34 26.17
C VAL A 585 -13.81 -9.70 27.40
N GLN A 586 -12.95 -9.28 28.35
CA GLN A 586 -13.34 -8.50 29.51
C GLN A 586 -13.08 -7.01 29.21
N VAL A 587 -14.12 -6.18 29.30
CA VAL A 587 -14.04 -4.74 29.04
C VAL A 587 -14.06 -4.00 30.38
N PHE A 588 -13.12 -3.09 30.56
CA PHE A 588 -13.00 -2.23 31.73
C PHE A 588 -13.23 -0.77 31.31
N VAL A 589 -14.18 -0.13 31.94
CA VAL A 589 -14.51 1.28 31.70
C VAL A 589 -14.15 2.08 32.97
N VAL A 590 -13.63 3.29 32.78
CA VAL A 590 -13.28 4.16 33.92
C VAL A 590 -14.50 4.40 34.83
N GLY A 591 -14.38 4.01 36.10
CA GLY A 591 -15.42 4.16 37.11
C GLY A 591 -16.44 3.02 37.15
N ASP A 592 -16.36 2.03 36.29
CA ASP A 592 -17.19 0.84 36.33
C ASP A 592 -16.65 -0.17 37.37
N LYS A 593 -17.56 -0.64 38.26
CA LYS A 593 -17.27 -1.64 39.27
C LYS A 593 -18.07 -2.91 39.06
N SER A 594 -18.60 -3.13 37.85
CA SER A 594 -19.47 -4.28 37.56
C SER A 594 -18.74 -5.62 37.50
N HIS A 595 -17.42 -5.60 37.32
CA HIS A 595 -16.61 -6.81 37.30
C HIS A 595 -16.56 -7.48 38.68
N SER A 596 -16.76 -8.79 38.75
CA SER A 596 -16.81 -9.56 40.01
C SER A 596 -15.54 -9.44 40.89
N GLN A 597 -14.39 -9.16 40.31
CA GLN A 597 -13.09 -9.00 40.98
C GLN A 597 -12.62 -7.52 40.99
N SER A 598 -13.52 -6.54 40.83
CA SER A 598 -13.14 -5.14 40.71
C SER A 598 -12.41 -4.61 41.96
N GLU A 599 -12.75 -5.09 43.17
CA GLU A 599 -12.08 -4.75 44.41
C GLU A 599 -10.66 -5.31 44.47
N ASP A 600 -10.47 -6.60 44.14
CA ASP A 600 -9.15 -7.24 44.14
C ASP A 600 -8.22 -6.60 43.09
N LEU A 601 -8.74 -6.30 41.91
CA LEU A 601 -8.01 -5.56 40.88
C LEU A 601 -7.63 -4.16 41.35
N GLY A 602 -8.52 -3.49 42.06
CA GLY A 602 -8.25 -2.16 42.68
C GLY A 602 -7.10 -2.22 43.68
N TYR A 603 -7.09 -3.22 44.55
CA TYR A 603 -5.98 -3.42 45.51
C TYR A 603 -4.67 -3.74 44.80
N LEU A 604 -4.68 -4.61 43.79
CA LEU A 604 -3.49 -4.95 43.04
C LEU A 604 -2.89 -3.73 42.29
N LEU A 605 -3.74 -2.93 41.65
CA LEU A 605 -3.33 -1.71 40.99
C LEU A 605 -2.72 -0.68 41.95
N LEU A 606 -3.28 -0.56 43.15
CA LEU A 606 -2.75 0.33 44.21
C LEU A 606 -1.38 -0.15 44.71
N ASP A 607 -1.20 -1.46 44.87
CA ASP A 607 0.07 -2.05 45.26
C ASP A 607 1.14 -1.85 44.19
N LEU A 608 0.81 -2.11 42.93
CA LEU A 608 1.69 -1.86 41.78
C LEU A 608 2.08 -0.38 41.67
N HIS A 609 1.11 0.54 41.81
CA HIS A 609 1.38 1.98 41.80
C HIS A 609 2.34 2.41 42.94
N THR A 610 2.16 1.82 44.11
CA THR A 610 3.03 2.10 45.27
C THR A 610 4.45 1.57 45.07
N LYS A 611 4.59 0.39 44.44
CA LYS A 611 5.88 -0.20 44.07
C LYS A 611 6.59 0.61 42.99
N MET A 612 5.86 1.07 41.99
CA MET A 612 6.39 1.94 40.92
C MET A 612 6.92 3.26 41.49
N LYS A 613 6.16 3.94 42.38
CA LYS A 613 6.64 5.16 43.05
C LYS A 613 7.90 4.93 43.87
N LYS A 614 7.98 3.80 44.58
CA LYS A 614 9.19 3.45 45.33
C LYS A 614 10.40 3.18 44.44
N ALA A 615 10.18 2.65 43.24
CA ALA A 615 11.23 2.41 42.26
C ALA A 615 11.71 3.71 41.60
N GLU A 616 10.82 4.71 41.40
CA GLU A 616 11.21 6.06 40.94
C GLU A 616 12.06 6.83 41.94
N ASP A 617 11.89 6.56 43.25
CA ASP A 617 12.65 7.20 44.34
C ASP A 617 14.00 6.49 44.64
N MET A 618 14.35 5.40 43.93
CA MET A 618 15.61 4.67 44.10
C MET A 618 16.69 5.22 43.15
N PRO A 619 17.96 5.40 43.62
CA PRO A 619 19.06 5.78 42.72
C PRO A 619 19.31 4.72 41.66
N ASP A 620 19.71 5.16 40.47
CA ASP A 620 19.90 4.35 39.25
C ASP A 620 20.85 3.14 39.32
N ASP A 621 21.58 2.98 40.47
CA ASP A 621 22.61 1.93 40.62
C ASP A 621 22.05 0.54 41.03
N ASP A 622 20.76 0.42 41.39
CA ASP A 622 20.17 -0.85 41.86
C ASP A 622 19.19 -1.53 40.89
N LEU A 623 19.06 -1.04 39.63
CA LEU A 623 18.14 -1.58 38.61
C LEU A 623 18.72 -2.68 37.74
N LEU A 624 19.89 -3.26 38.10
CA LEU A 624 20.42 -4.46 37.47
C LEU A 624 20.04 -5.72 38.26
N VAL A 625 18.76 -6.05 38.30
CA VAL A 625 18.33 -7.40 38.69
C VAL A 625 17.72 -8.07 37.47
N ASP A 626 18.44 -9.09 37.00
CA ASP A 626 18.04 -10.06 35.99
C ASP A 626 16.56 -10.48 36.18
N VAL A 627 15.73 -10.18 35.21
CA VAL A 627 14.46 -10.88 35.05
C VAL A 627 14.59 -11.81 33.87
N GLU A 628 15.19 -12.97 34.12
CA GLU A 628 14.90 -14.19 33.36
C GLU A 628 13.48 -14.65 33.76
N ILE A 629 12.50 -14.47 32.87
CA ILE A 629 11.32 -15.32 32.75
C ILE A 629 10.96 -15.47 31.27
#